data_36fadb594d8177591a828d74cc07861c
#
_entry.id   36fadb594d8177591a828d74cc07861c
#
_cell.length_a   1.000
_cell.length_b   1.000
_cell.length_c   1.000
_cell.angle_alpha   90.00
_cell.angle_beta   90.00
_cell.angle_gamma   90.00
#
_symmetry.space_group_name_H-M   'P 1'
#
loop_
_entity.id
_entity.type
_entity.pdbx_description
1 polymer ?
#
loop_
_entity_poly.entity_id
_entity_poly.type
_entity_poly.pdbx_seq_one_letter_code
_entity_poly.pdbx_strand_id
1 'polypeptide(L)'
;MVRSTVALAALVAVGCTEPTAVILDVGTDLACSESGNLGLWITTGNDIETVAPTPILEPNCVDGKLGTAPVVPQRDKQATLTVKLAMSLSGPADVDCVPEKNYRGCIVARRRIAFLPNTTLRVPITLYRDCRDVQCSVDETCERLGRCVRNLIDTGACRGEECSLAAGGGAEPAAGGASGGAAGGASGGASGGAAGGVSGGAAGGVSGGAA
;
A
#
# COMPACT_ATOMS: atom_id res chain seq x y z
N MET A 1 -47.74 56.97 -19.52
CA MET A 1 -47.60 55.50 -19.42
C MET A 1 -46.14 55.16 -19.45
N VAL A 2 -45.52 54.99 -18.31
CA VAL A 2 -44.08 54.65 -18.17
C VAL A 2 -43.98 53.16 -18.00
N ARG A 3 -43.35 52.44 -18.94
CA ARG A 3 -43.06 51.01 -18.88
C ARG A 3 -41.71 50.80 -18.15
N SER A 4 -41.79 50.37 -16.87
CA SER A 4 -40.61 49.91 -16.12
C SER A 4 -40.21 48.50 -16.60
N THR A 5 -39.06 48.44 -17.27
CA THR A 5 -38.39 47.15 -17.59
C THR A 5 -37.56 46.74 -16.40
N VAL A 6 -37.97 45.67 -15.72
CA VAL A 6 -37.21 45.03 -14.65
C VAL A 6 -36.20 44.06 -15.33
N ALA A 7 -34.93 44.44 -15.32
CA ALA A 7 -33.85 43.58 -15.76
C ALA A 7 -33.52 42.57 -14.66
N LEU A 8 -33.84 41.30 -14.91
CA LEU A 8 -33.51 40.18 -14.03
C LEU A 8 -32.01 39.79 -14.25
N ALA A 9 -31.13 40.22 -13.36
CA ALA A 9 -29.72 39.82 -13.38
C ALA A 9 -29.63 38.39 -12.83
N ALA A 10 -29.39 37.41 -13.73
CA ALA A 10 -29.10 36.07 -13.38
C ALA A 10 -27.65 35.98 -12.80
N LEU A 11 -27.52 35.84 -11.49
CA LEU A 11 -26.25 35.49 -10.85
C LEU A 11 -25.88 34.05 -11.24
N VAL A 12 -24.93 33.89 -12.14
CA VAL A 12 -24.28 32.62 -12.42
C VAL A 12 -23.34 32.35 -11.23
N ALA A 13 -23.76 31.52 -10.30
CA ALA A 13 -22.87 30.97 -9.27
C ALA A 13 -21.86 30.05 -9.95
N VAL A 14 -20.67 30.55 -10.23
CA VAL A 14 -19.52 29.71 -10.64
C VAL A 14 -19.10 28.92 -9.40
N GLY A 15 -19.64 27.73 -9.26
CA GLY A 15 -19.22 26.78 -8.22
C GLY A 15 -17.76 26.38 -8.48
N CYS A 16 -16.86 26.76 -7.59
CA CYS A 16 -15.50 26.21 -7.58
C CYS A 16 -15.60 24.71 -7.28
N THR A 17 -15.30 23.87 -8.27
CA THR A 17 -15.16 22.42 -8.02
C THR A 17 -13.78 22.15 -7.41
N GLU A 18 -13.74 21.28 -6.43
CA GLU A 18 -12.50 20.84 -5.81
C GLU A 18 -11.59 20.16 -6.85
N PRO A 19 -10.26 20.37 -6.79
CA PRO A 19 -9.34 19.71 -7.70
C PRO A 19 -9.30 18.20 -7.45
N THR A 20 -9.13 17.41 -8.52
CA THR A 20 -8.85 15.99 -8.42
C THR A 20 -7.37 15.81 -8.12
N ALA A 21 -7.02 15.30 -6.94
CA ALA A 21 -5.63 15.12 -6.53
C ALA A 21 -5.49 14.00 -5.50
N VAL A 22 -4.29 13.46 -5.36
CA VAL A 22 -3.86 12.61 -4.25
C VAL A 22 -2.65 13.28 -3.59
N ILE A 23 -2.74 13.53 -2.30
CA ILE A 23 -1.63 14.04 -1.50
C ILE A 23 -1.03 12.85 -0.74
N LEU A 24 0.23 12.55 -1.02
CA LEU A 24 0.99 11.53 -0.32
C LEU A 24 1.62 12.17 0.91
N ASP A 25 1.23 11.75 2.11
CA ASP A 25 1.82 12.19 3.36
C ASP A 25 2.87 11.15 3.78
N VAL A 26 4.15 11.48 3.60
CA VAL A 26 5.26 10.55 3.78
C VAL A 26 5.88 10.71 5.16
N GLY A 27 6.01 9.58 5.86
CA GLY A 27 6.64 9.51 7.17
C GLY A 27 7.49 8.26 7.36
N THR A 28 8.19 8.20 8.48
CA THR A 28 8.97 7.05 8.93
C THR A 28 8.96 6.95 10.46
N ASP A 29 9.15 5.75 10.98
CA ASP A 29 9.37 5.50 12.41
C ASP A 29 10.87 5.39 12.76
N LEU A 30 11.77 5.60 11.79
CA LEU A 30 13.18 5.77 12.07
C LEU A 30 13.44 7.15 12.69
N ALA A 31 14.49 7.24 13.50
CA ALA A 31 15.02 8.55 13.88
C ALA A 31 15.50 9.29 12.62
N CYS A 32 15.33 10.61 12.56
CA CYS A 32 15.74 11.39 11.40
C CYS A 32 17.25 11.29 11.10
N SER A 33 18.07 11.02 12.11
CA SER A 33 19.51 10.75 11.94
C SER A 33 19.81 9.39 11.29
N GLU A 34 18.85 8.49 11.26
CA GLU A 34 18.95 7.16 10.63
C GLU A 34 18.22 7.10 9.28
N SER A 35 17.46 8.16 8.91
CA SER A 35 16.79 8.24 7.63
C SER A 35 17.81 8.36 6.51
N GLY A 36 17.59 7.56 5.46
CA GLY A 36 18.46 7.52 4.28
C GLY A 36 17.91 8.31 3.10
N ASN A 37 18.41 8.00 1.92
CA ASN A 37 17.98 8.64 0.69
C ASN A 37 16.61 8.10 0.25
N LEU A 38 15.68 9.00 -0.02
CA LEU A 38 14.31 8.68 -0.43
C LEU A 38 14.16 8.72 -1.96
N GLY A 39 13.52 7.71 -2.52
CA GLY A 39 13.09 7.65 -3.92
C GLY A 39 11.58 7.54 -4.02
N LEU A 40 10.99 8.22 -5.00
CA LEU A 40 9.56 8.16 -5.31
C LEU A 40 9.37 7.76 -6.77
N TRP A 41 8.59 6.72 -7.00
CA TRP A 41 8.17 6.29 -8.33
C TRP A 41 6.66 6.44 -8.43
N ILE A 42 6.19 6.96 -9.54
CA ILE A 42 4.77 7.25 -9.78
C ILE A 42 4.40 6.79 -11.18
N THR A 43 3.32 6.03 -11.30
CA THR A 43 2.74 5.65 -12.60
C THR A 43 1.22 5.54 -12.50
N THR A 44 0.55 5.66 -13.63
CA THR A 44 -0.87 5.29 -13.78
C THR A 44 -1.05 3.89 -14.34
N GLY A 45 0.06 3.14 -14.49
CA GLY A 45 0.08 1.73 -14.90
C GLY A 45 0.35 0.77 -13.75
N ASN A 46 0.45 -0.51 -14.08
CA ASN A 46 0.74 -1.56 -13.09
C ASN A 46 2.24 -1.82 -12.89
N ASP A 47 3.06 -1.42 -13.84
CA ASP A 47 4.50 -1.74 -13.84
C ASP A 47 5.32 -0.60 -13.22
N ILE A 48 5.23 -0.50 -11.90
CA ILE A 48 5.92 0.53 -11.12
C ILE A 48 7.45 0.30 -11.05
N GLU A 49 7.91 -0.92 -11.29
CA GLU A 49 9.32 -1.25 -11.14
C GLU A 49 10.17 -0.83 -12.36
N THR A 50 9.54 -0.62 -13.53
CA THR A 50 10.23 -0.18 -14.76
C THR A 50 10.21 1.33 -14.96
N VAL A 51 9.49 2.07 -14.13
CA VAL A 51 9.38 3.53 -14.22
C VAL A 51 10.61 4.18 -13.61
N ALA A 52 11.09 5.26 -14.24
CA ALA A 52 12.16 6.08 -13.66
C ALA A 52 11.66 6.78 -12.39
N PRO A 53 12.53 6.97 -11.38
CA PRO A 53 12.15 7.69 -10.17
C PRO A 53 11.81 9.15 -10.48
N THR A 54 10.83 9.67 -9.77
CA THR A 54 10.51 11.09 -9.79
C THR A 54 11.56 11.80 -8.92
N PRO A 55 12.21 12.87 -9.41
CA PRO A 55 13.11 13.64 -8.58
C PRO A 55 12.40 14.12 -7.31
N ILE A 56 12.92 13.76 -6.17
CA ILE A 56 12.46 14.27 -4.88
C ILE A 56 13.51 15.25 -4.39
N LEU A 57 13.03 16.41 -3.90
CA LEU A 57 13.85 17.28 -3.07
C LEU A 57 14.28 16.49 -1.85
N GLU A 58 15.50 16.71 -1.38
CA GLU A 58 16.04 16.02 -0.20
C GLU A 58 14.99 15.98 0.92
N PRO A 59 14.73 14.79 1.52
CA PRO A 59 13.72 14.68 2.55
C PRO A 59 14.13 15.53 3.76
N ASN A 60 13.30 16.48 4.10
CA ASN A 60 13.47 17.24 5.33
C ASN A 60 12.78 16.46 6.45
N CYS A 61 13.53 15.56 7.10
CA CYS A 61 12.97 14.78 8.19
C CYS A 61 12.83 15.62 9.45
N VAL A 62 11.58 15.82 9.90
CA VAL A 62 11.24 16.47 11.16
C VAL A 62 10.22 15.60 11.88
N ASP A 63 10.54 15.11 13.07
CA ASP A 63 9.67 14.28 13.89
C ASP A 63 9.07 13.07 13.13
N GLY A 64 9.90 12.41 12.33
CA GLY A 64 9.49 11.25 11.51
C GLY A 64 8.67 11.61 10.27
N LYS A 65 8.38 12.89 10.02
CA LYS A 65 7.77 13.36 8.78
C LYS A 65 8.84 13.61 7.73
N LEU A 66 8.68 13.03 6.55
CA LEU A 66 9.61 13.17 5.44
C LEU A 66 9.13 14.20 4.40
N GLY A 67 7.84 14.51 4.40
CA GLY A 67 7.26 15.51 3.51
C GLY A 67 5.91 15.10 2.92
N THR A 68 5.43 15.91 1.99
CA THR A 68 4.20 15.67 1.24
C THR A 68 4.46 15.78 -0.25
N ALA A 69 3.81 14.93 -1.05
CA ALA A 69 3.91 14.97 -2.50
C ALA A 69 2.50 15.00 -3.13
N PRO A 70 2.09 16.12 -3.72
CA PRO A 70 0.83 16.19 -4.45
C PRO A 70 0.96 15.51 -5.82
N VAL A 71 0.00 14.66 -6.16
CA VAL A 71 -0.10 13.97 -7.45
C VAL A 71 -1.43 14.31 -8.09
N VAL A 72 -1.40 14.84 -9.30
CA VAL A 72 -2.60 15.17 -10.07
C VAL A 72 -2.69 14.28 -11.31
N PRO A 73 -3.89 13.85 -11.72
CA PRO A 73 -4.06 13.07 -12.93
C PRO A 73 -3.77 13.93 -14.16
N GLN A 74 -3.01 13.39 -15.12
CA GLN A 74 -2.67 14.15 -16.34
C GLN A 74 -3.82 14.23 -17.35
N ARG A 75 -4.55 13.15 -17.57
CA ARG A 75 -5.62 13.05 -18.58
C ARG A 75 -6.87 12.38 -18.05
N ASP A 76 -6.71 11.23 -17.40
CA ASP A 76 -7.81 10.44 -16.88
C ASP A 76 -7.97 10.68 -15.37
N LYS A 77 -9.06 11.35 -15.01
CA LYS A 77 -9.39 11.68 -13.61
C LYS A 77 -9.88 10.46 -12.79
N GLN A 78 -10.01 9.31 -13.42
CA GLN A 78 -10.39 8.05 -12.78
C GLN A 78 -9.27 7.00 -12.87
N ALA A 79 -8.10 7.38 -13.40
CA ALA A 79 -6.97 6.48 -13.48
C ALA A 79 -6.57 5.93 -12.10
N THR A 80 -6.02 4.73 -12.08
CA THR A 80 -5.39 4.19 -10.88
C THR A 80 -3.95 4.66 -10.82
N LEU A 81 -3.62 5.35 -9.72
CA LEU A 81 -2.28 5.77 -9.38
C LEU A 81 -1.57 4.60 -8.67
N THR A 82 -0.39 4.24 -9.14
CA THR A 82 0.52 3.34 -8.43
C THR A 82 1.74 4.13 -7.98
N VAL A 83 2.08 4.00 -6.70
CA VAL A 83 3.19 4.70 -6.06
C VAL A 83 4.10 3.69 -5.40
N LYS A 84 5.41 3.84 -5.59
CA LYS A 84 6.46 3.18 -4.80
C LYS A 84 7.29 4.26 -4.12
N LEU A 85 7.42 4.15 -2.81
CA LEU A 85 8.37 4.90 -2.00
C LEU A 85 9.43 3.93 -1.50
N ALA A 86 10.68 4.29 -1.66
CA ALA A 86 11.77 3.52 -1.09
C ALA A 86 12.80 4.42 -0.42
N MET A 87 13.27 3.99 0.74
CA MET A 87 14.36 4.64 1.45
C MET A 87 15.55 3.70 1.45
N SER A 88 16.67 4.14 0.87
CA SER A 88 17.95 3.44 0.96
C SER A 88 18.74 3.96 2.17
N LEU A 89 19.24 3.06 2.99
CA LEU A 89 20.02 3.39 4.17
C LEU A 89 21.52 3.51 3.90
N SER A 90 21.94 3.21 2.67
CA SER A 90 23.38 3.14 2.32
C SER A 90 23.79 3.99 1.12
N GLY A 91 22.88 4.26 0.19
CA GLY A 91 23.20 4.97 -1.06
C GLY A 91 21.96 5.55 -1.74
N PRO A 92 22.04 5.92 -3.01
CA PRO A 92 20.88 6.45 -3.73
C PRO A 92 19.76 5.42 -3.89
N ALA A 93 18.53 5.80 -3.55
CA ALA A 93 17.39 4.88 -3.55
C ALA A 93 17.05 4.33 -4.96
N ASP A 94 17.27 5.11 -6.00
CA ASP A 94 17.08 4.72 -7.41
C ASP A 94 18.07 3.66 -7.89
N VAL A 95 19.22 3.57 -7.23
CA VAL A 95 20.27 2.59 -7.54
C VAL A 95 20.17 1.34 -6.67
N ASP A 96 19.85 1.52 -5.39
CA ASP A 96 19.88 0.43 -4.42
C ASP A 96 18.52 -0.26 -4.24
N CYS A 97 17.42 0.49 -4.33
CA CYS A 97 16.10 -0.03 -4.04
C CYS A 97 15.36 -0.52 -5.30
N VAL A 98 16.02 -1.44 -6.01
CA VAL A 98 15.54 -2.03 -7.26
C VAL A 98 15.40 -3.56 -7.14
N PRO A 99 14.53 -4.20 -7.94
CA PRO A 99 14.31 -5.64 -7.90
C PRO A 99 15.59 -6.46 -8.09
N GLU A 100 16.50 -6.01 -8.96
CA GLU A 100 17.77 -6.70 -9.28
C GLU A 100 18.69 -6.82 -8.07
N LYS A 101 18.57 -5.90 -7.11
CA LYS A 101 19.31 -5.92 -5.84
C LYS A 101 18.51 -6.51 -4.68
N ASN A 102 17.32 -7.07 -4.95
CA ASN A 102 16.44 -7.61 -3.93
C ASN A 102 16.14 -6.63 -2.80
N TYR A 103 16.14 -5.31 -3.09
CA TYR A 103 15.86 -4.23 -2.13
C TYR A 103 16.73 -4.25 -0.87
N ARG A 104 17.96 -4.80 -0.94
CA ARG A 104 18.84 -4.89 0.22
C ARG A 104 19.22 -3.52 0.75
N GLY A 105 19.13 -3.33 2.06
CA GLY A 105 19.37 -2.05 2.70
C GLY A 105 18.24 -1.04 2.50
N CYS A 106 17.10 -1.48 1.97
CA CYS A 106 15.98 -0.61 1.66
C CYS A 106 14.75 -0.90 2.52
N ILE A 107 13.96 0.15 2.71
CA ILE A 107 12.59 0.08 3.22
C ILE A 107 11.69 0.49 2.07
N VAL A 108 10.75 -0.37 1.66
CA VAL A 108 9.89 -0.13 0.49
C VAL A 108 8.42 -0.14 0.89
N ALA A 109 7.69 0.88 0.50
CA ALA A 109 6.25 0.96 0.62
C ALA A 109 5.60 1.22 -0.74
N ARG A 110 4.49 0.53 -1.03
CA ARG A 110 3.72 0.67 -2.27
C ARG A 110 2.28 1.01 -1.97
N ARG A 111 1.64 1.80 -2.83
CA ARG A 111 0.21 2.13 -2.74
C ARG A 111 -0.39 2.14 -4.15
N ARG A 112 -1.60 1.60 -4.25
CA ARG A 112 -2.45 1.72 -5.45
C ARG A 112 -3.76 2.37 -5.04
N ILE A 113 -4.12 3.45 -5.71
CA ILE A 113 -5.31 4.24 -5.39
C ILE A 113 -5.95 4.79 -6.66
N ALA A 114 -7.27 4.71 -6.77
CA ALA A 114 -7.98 5.38 -7.85
C ALA A 114 -8.17 6.86 -7.53
N PHE A 115 -7.97 7.73 -8.51
CA PHE A 115 -8.38 9.13 -8.37
C PHE A 115 -9.91 9.21 -8.28
N LEU A 116 -10.40 10.09 -7.42
CA LEU A 116 -11.82 10.44 -7.36
C LEU A 116 -12.02 11.83 -7.98
N PRO A 117 -12.89 11.96 -8.99
CA PRO A 117 -13.15 13.25 -9.61
C PRO A 117 -13.62 14.30 -8.60
N ASN A 118 -13.07 15.51 -8.70
CA ASN A 118 -13.41 16.64 -7.84
C ASN A 118 -13.20 16.36 -6.34
N THR A 119 -12.18 15.58 -6.02
CA THR A 119 -11.84 15.21 -4.63
C THR A 119 -10.32 15.20 -4.48
N THR A 120 -9.84 15.77 -3.38
CA THR A 120 -8.44 15.66 -2.95
C THR A 120 -8.36 14.60 -1.85
N LEU A 121 -7.66 13.50 -2.13
CA LEU A 121 -7.45 12.41 -1.19
C LEU A 121 -6.08 12.54 -0.52
N ARG A 122 -5.99 12.28 0.79
CA ARG A 122 -4.74 12.23 1.55
C ARG A 122 -4.41 10.79 1.89
N VAL A 123 -3.22 10.37 1.51
CA VAL A 123 -2.75 8.98 1.67
C VAL A 123 -1.49 8.96 2.52
N PRO A 124 -1.59 8.53 3.78
CA PRO A 124 -0.43 8.37 4.63
C PRO A 124 0.39 7.17 4.17
N ILE A 125 1.70 7.36 4.03
CA ILE A 125 2.66 6.30 3.70
C ILE A 125 3.78 6.36 4.73
N THR A 126 3.86 5.35 5.58
CA THR A 126 4.92 5.25 6.59
C THR A 126 5.91 4.18 6.19
N LEU A 127 7.19 4.56 6.16
CA LEU A 127 8.32 3.66 5.97
C LEU A 127 8.74 3.12 7.34
N TYR A 128 8.34 1.89 7.65
CA TYR A 128 8.58 1.27 8.94
C TYR A 128 9.96 0.62 9.01
N ARG A 129 10.66 0.78 10.12
CA ARG A 129 11.96 0.13 10.40
C ARG A 129 11.91 -1.39 10.20
N ASP A 130 10.81 -2.00 10.63
CA ASP A 130 10.60 -3.45 10.53
C ASP A 130 10.50 -3.94 9.07
N CYS A 131 10.33 -3.02 8.12
CA CYS A 131 10.26 -3.30 6.69
C CYS A 131 11.61 -3.28 5.98
N ARG A 132 12.70 -3.07 6.72
CA ARG A 132 14.04 -3.14 6.14
C ARG A 132 14.31 -4.55 5.61
N ASP A 133 14.80 -4.62 4.38
CA ASP A 133 15.13 -5.88 3.68
C ASP A 133 13.93 -6.82 3.45
N VAL A 134 12.69 -6.35 3.71
CA VAL A 134 11.49 -7.13 3.47
C VAL A 134 11.07 -7.04 2.01
N GLN A 135 10.95 -8.20 1.37
CA GLN A 135 10.52 -8.31 -0.02
C GLN A 135 9.06 -8.71 -0.08
N CYS A 136 8.20 -7.74 -0.40
CA CYS A 136 6.81 -7.98 -0.73
C CYS A 136 6.61 -8.05 -2.24
N SER A 137 5.60 -8.76 -2.70
CA SER A 137 5.25 -8.80 -4.13
C SER A 137 4.84 -7.41 -4.64
N VAL A 138 4.76 -7.24 -5.95
CA VAL A 138 4.43 -5.94 -6.59
C VAL A 138 3.05 -5.43 -6.19
N ASP A 139 2.11 -6.35 -5.88
CA ASP A 139 0.76 -6.03 -5.42
C ASP A 139 0.64 -5.87 -3.91
N GLU A 140 1.77 -5.92 -3.21
CA GLU A 140 1.84 -5.82 -1.76
C GLU A 140 2.73 -4.66 -1.31
N THR A 141 2.56 -4.31 -0.06
CA THR A 141 3.38 -3.34 0.66
C THR A 141 3.75 -3.89 2.02
N CYS A 142 4.90 -3.50 2.52
CA CYS A 142 5.28 -3.83 3.87
C CYS A 142 4.63 -2.86 4.87
N GLU A 143 4.06 -3.40 5.92
CA GLU A 143 3.48 -2.71 7.06
C GLU A 143 4.21 -3.09 8.35
N ARG A 144 3.77 -2.53 9.47
CA ARG A 144 4.34 -2.80 10.80
C ARG A 144 4.60 -4.28 11.03
N LEU A 145 5.66 -4.60 11.76
CA LEU A 145 6.14 -5.96 12.03
C LEU A 145 6.63 -6.71 10.79
N GLY A 146 7.01 -5.98 9.73
CA GLY A 146 7.55 -6.59 8.51
C GLY A 146 6.55 -7.43 7.72
N ARG A 147 5.24 -7.20 7.89
CA ARG A 147 4.20 -7.99 7.20
C ARG A 147 3.87 -7.41 5.84
N CYS A 148 3.82 -8.26 4.83
CA CYS A 148 3.32 -7.90 3.52
C CYS A 148 1.78 -7.93 3.50
N VAL A 149 1.16 -6.84 3.09
CA VAL A 149 -0.28 -6.68 2.94
C VAL A 149 -0.59 -6.12 1.56
N ARG A 150 -1.82 -6.25 1.08
CA ARG A 150 -2.22 -5.67 -0.21
C ARG A 150 -2.00 -4.17 -0.23
N ASN A 151 -1.44 -3.65 -1.33
CA ASN A 151 -1.15 -2.24 -1.50
C ASN A 151 -2.33 -1.39 -2.02
N LEU A 152 -3.48 -2.02 -2.31
CA LEU A 152 -4.68 -1.36 -2.82
C LEU A 152 -5.39 -0.60 -1.70
N ILE A 153 -5.67 0.68 -1.95
CA ILE A 153 -6.51 1.51 -1.09
C ILE A 153 -7.93 1.49 -1.65
N ASP A 154 -8.86 1.06 -0.84
CA ASP A 154 -10.28 1.18 -1.15
C ASP A 154 -10.73 2.63 -0.91
N THR A 155 -10.90 3.38 -1.99
CA THR A 155 -11.34 4.78 -1.92
C THR A 155 -12.76 4.93 -1.38
N GLY A 156 -13.59 3.88 -1.47
CA GLY A 156 -14.92 3.85 -0.86
C GLY A 156 -14.89 3.77 0.67
N ALA A 157 -13.77 3.33 1.24
CA ALA A 157 -13.56 3.24 2.68
C ALA A 157 -12.83 4.48 3.26
N CYS A 158 -12.49 5.47 2.44
CA CYS A 158 -11.87 6.71 2.92
C CYS A 158 -12.82 7.46 3.86
N ARG A 159 -12.28 8.05 4.92
CA ARG A 159 -13.02 8.90 5.85
C ARG A 159 -12.80 10.37 5.47
N GLY A 160 -13.75 10.95 4.73
CA GLY A 160 -13.55 12.26 4.11
C GLY A 160 -12.38 12.22 3.13
N GLU A 161 -11.40 13.09 3.31
CA GLU A 161 -10.20 13.15 2.47
C GLU A 161 -9.12 12.12 2.86
N GLU A 162 -9.21 11.52 4.06
CA GLU A 162 -8.19 10.61 4.58
C GLU A 162 -8.45 9.17 4.14
N CYS A 163 -7.46 8.59 3.45
CA CYS A 163 -7.46 7.20 3.02
C CYS A 163 -6.33 6.43 3.67
N SER A 164 -6.67 5.35 4.36
CA SER A 164 -5.68 4.38 4.86
C SER A 164 -5.73 3.11 3.98
N LEU A 165 -4.69 2.29 4.06
CA LEU A 165 -4.81 0.92 3.58
C LEU A 165 -6.06 0.31 4.22
N ALA A 166 -6.90 -0.31 3.42
CA ALA A 166 -7.97 -1.15 3.94
C ALA A 166 -7.31 -2.05 4.97
N ALA A 167 -7.76 -1.97 6.23
CA ALA A 167 -7.25 -2.81 7.30
C ALA A 167 -7.24 -4.22 6.72
N GLY A 168 -6.06 -4.74 6.42
CA GLY A 168 -5.86 -5.83 5.50
C GLY A 168 -6.84 -6.92 5.84
N GLY A 169 -7.62 -7.33 4.86
CA GLY A 169 -8.38 -8.56 4.95
C GLY A 169 -7.47 -9.78 5.07
N GLY A 170 -6.60 -9.79 6.05
CA GLY A 170 -6.28 -10.97 6.79
C GLY A 170 -7.60 -11.26 7.48
N ALA A 171 -8.37 -12.17 6.92
CA ALA A 171 -9.38 -12.86 7.66
C ALA A 171 -8.64 -13.47 8.86
N GLU A 172 -8.56 -12.72 9.95
CA GLU A 172 -8.57 -13.38 11.25
C GLU A 172 -9.85 -14.20 11.19
N PRO A 173 -9.75 -15.55 11.33
CA PRO A 173 -10.93 -16.35 11.52
C PRO A 173 -11.60 -15.68 12.71
N ALA A 174 -12.77 -15.09 12.47
CA ALA A 174 -13.62 -14.57 13.50
C ALA A 174 -13.70 -15.69 14.52
N ALA A 175 -13.03 -15.49 15.67
CA ALA A 175 -13.22 -16.32 16.83
C ALA A 175 -14.71 -16.16 17.14
N GLY A 176 -15.46 -17.15 16.64
CA GLY A 176 -16.90 -17.22 16.76
C GLY A 176 -17.22 -17.09 18.23
N GLY A 177 -17.80 -15.94 18.57
CA GLY A 177 -18.50 -15.75 19.80
C GLY A 177 -19.61 -16.77 19.84
N ALA A 178 -19.33 -17.90 20.48
CA ALA A 178 -20.34 -18.89 20.88
C ALA A 178 -21.19 -18.26 21.94
N SER A 179 -22.26 -17.59 21.58
CA SER A 179 -23.40 -17.32 22.44
C SER A 179 -24.39 -18.49 22.31
N GLY A 180 -24.48 -19.23 23.40
CA GLY A 180 -25.34 -20.26 23.82
C GLY A 180 -26.63 -20.60 23.06
N GLY A 181 -26.82 -21.86 22.88
CA GLY A 181 -28.10 -22.49 22.62
C GLY A 181 -27.99 -23.96 23.02
N ALA A 182 -28.34 -24.24 24.29
CA ALA A 182 -28.51 -25.62 24.74
C ALA A 182 -29.75 -26.24 24.10
N ALA A 183 -29.67 -27.48 23.59
CA ALA A 183 -30.62 -28.52 23.83
C ALA A 183 -30.36 -29.74 22.94
N GLY A 184 -30.05 -30.87 23.56
CA GLY A 184 -30.67 -32.16 23.37
C GLY A 184 -30.27 -33.00 22.17
N GLY A 185 -29.71 -34.16 22.42
CA GLY A 185 -29.78 -35.25 21.47
C GLY A 185 -28.62 -36.22 21.59
N ALA A 186 -28.86 -37.27 22.39
CA ALA A 186 -27.98 -38.40 22.60
C ALA A 186 -27.94 -39.32 21.40
N SER A 187 -26.92 -40.12 21.39
CA SER A 187 -26.77 -41.51 20.91
C SER A 187 -25.89 -41.74 19.69
N GLY A 188 -24.83 -42.46 19.91
CA GLY A 188 -24.60 -43.78 19.33
C GLY A 188 -23.61 -43.84 18.21
N GLY A 189 -22.55 -44.59 18.38
CA GLY A 189 -21.89 -45.21 17.24
C GLY A 189 -20.38 -45.28 17.38
N ALA A 190 -19.95 -46.41 17.86
CA ALA A 190 -18.57 -46.83 18.04
C ALA A 190 -17.94 -47.39 16.76
N SER A 191 -16.64 -47.57 16.84
CA SER A 191 -15.77 -48.52 16.08
C SER A 191 -15.22 -47.97 14.77
N GLY A 192 -13.92 -47.96 14.64
CA GLY A 192 -13.03 -49.00 14.41
C GLY A 192 -11.98 -48.67 13.37
N GLY A 193 -10.75 -49.10 13.60
CA GLY A 193 -9.80 -49.55 12.60
C GLY A 193 -8.73 -48.55 12.20
N ALA A 194 -7.55 -48.57 12.71
CA ALA A 194 -6.41 -49.46 12.55
C ALA A 194 -5.61 -49.20 11.27
N ALA A 195 -4.41 -48.68 11.47
CA ALA A 195 -3.10 -49.21 11.13
C ALA A 195 -2.68 -49.32 9.66
N GLY A 196 -1.47 -48.91 9.44
CA GLY A 196 -0.61 -49.27 8.32
C GLY A 196 0.06 -48.02 7.74
N GLY A 197 1.34 -47.75 7.84
CA GLY A 197 2.46 -48.64 7.80
C GLY A 197 3.42 -48.18 6.73
N VAL A 198 4.61 -47.91 7.17
CA VAL A 198 5.96 -48.16 6.63
C VAL A 198 6.42 -47.47 5.36
N SER A 199 7.46 -46.61 5.48
CA SER A 199 8.88 -46.83 5.18
C SER A 199 9.31 -46.84 3.70
N GLY A 200 10.38 -46.19 3.44
CA GLY A 200 11.31 -46.33 2.36
C GLY A 200 11.69 -44.98 1.77
N GLY A 201 12.85 -44.44 1.80
CA GLY A 201 14.15 -45.06 1.85
C GLY A 201 14.96 -44.57 0.64
N ALA A 202 16.17 -44.19 0.91
CA ALA A 202 17.37 -44.14 0.08
C ALA A 202 17.51 -42.90 -0.86
N ALA A 203 18.45 -41.95 -0.66
CA ALA A 203 19.90 -42.08 -0.83
C ALA A 203 20.36 -42.28 -2.27
N GLY A 204 21.10 -41.28 -2.75
CA GLY A 204 21.94 -41.30 -3.94
C GLY A 204 22.24 -39.84 -4.32
N GLY A 205 23.36 -39.25 -4.18
CA GLY A 205 24.73 -39.66 -4.29
C GLY A 205 25.28 -39.30 -5.66
N VAL A 206 26.44 -38.65 -5.64
CA VAL A 206 27.52 -38.46 -6.63
C VAL A 206 27.45 -37.16 -7.44
N SER A 207 28.33 -36.17 -7.24
CA SER A 207 29.76 -35.99 -7.51
C SER A 207 30.13 -35.81 -8.99
N GLY A 208 30.89 -34.76 -9.26
CA GLY A 208 31.76 -34.56 -10.36
C GLY A 208 31.35 -33.39 -11.25
N GLY A 209 32.18 -32.49 -11.68
CA GLY A 209 33.59 -32.38 -11.74
C GLY A 209 33.93 -31.14 -12.53
N ALA A 210 35.11 -30.69 -12.32
CA ALA A 210 35.78 -29.54 -12.90
C ALA A 210 35.84 -29.48 -14.40
N ALA A 211 35.81 -28.29 -14.96
CA ALA A 211 36.72 -27.74 -15.95
C ALA A 211 36.55 -26.22 -16.01
#